data_8046195e7c953f56951ca6605c204dc6
#
_entry.id   8046195e7c953f56951ca6605c204dc6
#
_cell.length_a   1.000
_cell.length_b   1.000
_cell.length_c   1.000
_cell.angle_alpha   90.00
_cell.angle_beta   90.00
_cell.angle_gamma   90.00
#
_symmetry.space_group_name_H-M   'P 1'
#
loop_
_entity.id
_entity.type
_entity.pdbx_description
1 polymer ?
#
loop_
_entity_poly.entity_id
_entity_poly.type
_entity_poly.pdbx_seq_one_letter_code
_entity_poly.pdbx_strand_id
1 'polypeptide(L)'
;MDAAARNTPGWQAELRLRFNGDIPRFLANGDVPPGEQRGRTRLIERHHKGPLVVQRPFYPEGDPCHVYLVHPPGGVVGGDELRIDVQVDAGAHALITTPAATKFYRCEGRHSSQTQELRAAGAMLEWLPQENIFYRGAEVRTATRVHVDPDSRFIGWEIGCLGLPARREHFDSGVLRLDLELWKSLRDTDAVQSSRVPVCLETRNVPIFLDRLRLTGESRARGAVWGLAGQEAVGTLLATPATRAQVDSIRELITGEPFAAVSLVDGVLVLRALAPQAEAVRKLFIAAWQRLRPTVIGREAVLPRIWNT
;
A
#
# COMPACT_ATOMS: atom_id res chain seq x y z
N MET A 1 -10.10 34.45 -21.39
CA MET A 1 -9.44 33.54 -20.45
C MET A 1 -8.51 32.63 -21.22
N ASP A 2 -7.24 32.77 -20.95
CA ASP A 2 -6.11 32.38 -21.79
C ASP A 2 -6.02 30.89 -22.09
N ALA A 3 -5.98 30.54 -23.40
CA ALA A 3 -5.69 29.18 -23.88
C ALA A 3 -4.25 28.69 -23.47
N ALA A 4 -3.37 29.60 -23.14
CA ALA A 4 -2.01 29.33 -22.73
C ALA A 4 -1.90 28.63 -21.36
N ALA A 5 -2.88 28.81 -20.46
CA ALA A 5 -2.90 28.19 -19.14
C ALA A 5 -3.17 26.68 -19.18
N ARG A 6 -3.69 26.15 -20.30
CA ARG A 6 -4.02 24.73 -20.47
C ARG A 6 -2.82 23.83 -20.78
N ASN A 7 -1.65 24.37 -21.05
CA ASN A 7 -0.50 23.61 -21.54
C ASN A 7 0.71 23.59 -20.59
N THR A 8 0.60 24.12 -19.39
CA THR A 8 1.68 23.99 -18.41
C THR A 8 1.68 22.55 -17.88
N PRO A 9 2.76 21.77 -18.06
CA PRO A 9 2.83 20.42 -17.49
C PRO A 9 2.68 20.51 -15.96
N GLY A 10 1.88 19.59 -15.40
CA GLY A 10 1.80 19.43 -13.95
C GLY A 10 3.15 19.04 -13.34
N TRP A 11 3.24 19.03 -12.03
CA TRP A 11 4.45 18.60 -11.36
C TRP A 11 4.65 17.10 -11.51
N GLN A 12 5.90 16.72 -11.82
CA GLN A 12 6.32 15.33 -11.79
C GLN A 12 7.15 15.12 -10.51
N ALA A 13 6.65 14.26 -9.63
CA ALA A 13 7.31 13.89 -8.41
C ALA A 13 7.67 12.40 -8.44
N GLU A 14 8.92 12.10 -8.17
CA GLU A 14 9.43 10.72 -8.13
C GLU A 14 10.15 10.48 -6.82
N LEU A 15 9.89 9.32 -6.21
CA LEU A 15 10.58 8.85 -5.01
C LEU A 15 10.95 7.39 -5.20
N ARG A 16 12.26 7.08 -5.06
CA ARG A 16 12.77 5.71 -5.05
C ARG A 16 13.44 5.41 -3.73
N LEU A 17 13.04 4.29 -3.14
CA LEU A 17 13.55 3.81 -1.87
C LEU A 17 14.02 2.37 -2.02
N ARG A 18 15.20 2.06 -1.47
CA ARG A 18 15.68 0.69 -1.36
C ARG A 18 16.14 0.38 0.05
N PHE A 19 15.67 -0.74 0.56
CA PHE A 19 15.98 -1.22 1.89
C PHE A 19 16.75 -2.53 1.80
N ASN A 20 17.79 -2.66 2.63
CA ASN A 20 18.56 -3.90 2.76
C ASN A 20 18.61 -4.32 4.23
N GLY A 21 18.49 -5.62 4.49
CA GLY A 21 18.80 -6.20 5.78
C GLY A 21 20.32 -6.39 5.91
N ASP A 22 20.91 -6.02 7.05
CA ASP A 22 22.26 -6.49 7.36
C ASP A 22 22.18 -8.02 7.45
N ILE A 23 22.65 -8.70 6.42
CA ILE A 23 22.78 -10.16 6.47
C ILE A 23 23.93 -10.44 7.44
N PRO A 24 23.73 -11.19 8.53
CA PRO A 24 24.84 -11.61 9.38
C PRO A 24 25.91 -12.23 8.48
N ARG A 25 27.18 -11.90 8.71
CA ARG A 25 28.29 -12.59 8.02
C ARG A 25 28.18 -14.07 8.39
N PHE A 26 27.76 -14.87 7.44
CA PHE A 26 27.77 -16.32 7.60
C PHE A 26 29.19 -16.75 7.91
N LEU A 27 29.36 -17.60 8.91
CA LEU A 27 30.61 -18.34 9.07
C LEU A 27 30.79 -19.23 7.84
N ALA A 28 32.02 -19.59 7.52
CA ALA A 28 32.39 -20.35 6.31
C ALA A 28 31.63 -21.69 6.15
N ASN A 29 30.92 -22.16 7.18
CA ASN A 29 30.07 -23.36 7.22
C ASN A 29 28.55 -23.08 7.06
N GLY A 30 28.12 -21.84 6.83
CA GLY A 30 26.71 -21.48 6.62
C GLY A 30 25.89 -21.29 7.90
N ASP A 31 26.48 -21.42 9.08
CA ASP A 31 25.81 -21.23 10.35
C ASP A 31 25.82 -19.77 10.80
N VAL A 32 24.71 -19.30 11.38
CA VAL A 32 24.62 -18.01 12.08
C VAL A 32 25.11 -18.24 13.53
N PRO A 33 26.08 -17.45 14.02
CA PRO A 33 26.54 -17.60 15.39
C PRO A 33 25.38 -17.48 16.40
N PRO A 34 25.29 -18.34 17.42
CA PRO A 34 24.28 -18.21 18.45
C PRO A 34 24.47 -16.88 19.19
N GLY A 35 23.45 -16.00 19.11
CA GLY A 35 23.45 -14.67 19.72
C GLY A 35 23.61 -13.49 18.76
N GLU A 36 23.87 -13.71 17.47
CA GLU A 36 23.78 -12.62 16.49
C GLU A 36 22.31 -12.31 16.19
N GLN A 37 21.91 -11.07 16.53
CA GLN A 37 20.60 -10.53 16.20
C GLN A 37 20.49 -10.37 14.68
N ARG A 38 19.28 -10.58 14.14
CA ARG A 38 18.97 -10.20 12.74
C ARG A 38 19.48 -8.78 12.50
N GLY A 39 20.24 -8.59 11.44
CA GLY A 39 20.81 -7.30 11.14
C GLY A 39 19.72 -6.24 10.93
N ARG A 40 20.01 -5.01 11.35
CA ARG A 40 19.11 -3.87 11.26
C ARG A 40 18.81 -3.55 9.79
N THR A 41 17.56 -3.37 9.43
CA THR A 41 17.17 -2.89 8.11
C THR A 41 17.69 -1.47 7.87
N ARG A 42 18.34 -1.24 6.74
CA ARG A 42 18.86 0.07 6.35
C ARG A 42 18.19 0.59 5.08
N LEU A 43 17.83 1.86 5.07
CA LEU A 43 17.47 2.58 3.85
C LEU A 43 18.78 2.93 3.13
N ILE A 44 19.14 2.17 2.10
CA ILE A 44 20.42 2.26 1.38
C ILE A 44 20.35 3.16 0.14
N GLU A 45 19.14 3.33 -0.43
CA GLU A 45 18.89 4.24 -1.54
C GLU A 45 17.70 5.12 -1.22
N ARG A 46 17.90 6.43 -1.40
CA ARG A 46 16.87 7.45 -1.28
C ARG A 46 17.09 8.47 -2.40
N HIS A 47 16.36 8.32 -3.48
CA HIS A 47 16.35 9.27 -4.58
C HIS A 47 14.98 9.93 -4.68
N HIS A 48 14.94 11.24 -4.85
CA HIS A 48 13.70 11.97 -5.10
C HIS A 48 13.88 13.05 -6.16
N LYS A 49 12.82 13.29 -6.91
CA LYS A 49 12.65 14.40 -7.83
C LYS A 49 11.32 15.08 -7.51
N GLY A 50 11.33 16.40 -7.47
CA GLY A 50 10.12 17.15 -7.08
C GLY A 50 9.80 17.05 -5.58
N PRO A 51 8.52 17.25 -5.22
CA PRO A 51 8.12 17.46 -3.82
C PRO A 51 7.96 16.19 -2.97
N LEU A 52 8.05 14.99 -3.55
CA LEU A 52 8.00 13.75 -2.74
C LEU A 52 9.31 13.55 -2.00
N VAL A 53 9.25 13.48 -0.67
CA VAL A 53 10.44 13.27 0.17
C VAL A 53 10.15 12.28 1.28
N VAL A 54 11.20 11.78 1.93
CA VAL A 54 11.08 11.01 3.17
C VAL A 54 11.82 11.73 4.29
N GLN A 55 11.30 11.62 5.49
CA GLN A 55 12.03 11.97 6.69
C GLN A 55 13.16 10.97 6.94
N ARG A 56 14.02 11.24 7.94
CA ARG A 56 15.02 10.26 8.36
C ARG A 56 14.34 8.94 8.75
N PRO A 57 14.98 7.79 8.53
CA PRO A 57 14.50 6.51 9.04
C PRO A 57 14.39 6.49 10.56
N PHE A 58 13.35 5.82 11.08
CA PHE A 58 13.11 5.61 12.51
C PHE A 58 13.16 4.12 12.83
N TYR A 59 13.49 3.79 14.07
CA TYR A 59 13.67 2.40 14.50
C TYR A 59 13.06 2.17 15.88
N PRO A 60 11.76 2.38 16.05
CA PRO A 60 11.10 2.26 17.36
C PRO A 60 11.08 0.82 17.89
N GLU A 61 11.31 -0.16 17.02
CA GLU A 61 11.26 -1.58 17.31
C GLU A 61 12.63 -2.27 17.18
N GLY A 62 13.72 -1.52 17.04
CA GLY A 62 15.07 -2.05 16.81
C GLY A 62 15.39 -2.29 15.34
N ASP A 63 15.12 -3.47 14.77
CA ASP A 63 15.52 -3.83 13.40
C ASP A 63 14.64 -3.26 12.29
N PRO A 64 13.28 -3.23 12.40
CA PRO A 64 12.43 -2.68 11.36
C PRO A 64 12.70 -1.21 11.10
N CYS A 65 12.81 -0.86 9.82
CA CYS A 65 13.01 0.52 9.37
C CYS A 65 11.66 1.18 9.09
N HIS A 66 11.26 2.15 9.92
CA HIS A 66 10.08 2.98 9.70
C HIS A 66 10.44 4.20 8.86
N VAL A 67 9.67 4.44 7.80
CA VAL A 67 9.83 5.59 6.91
C VAL A 67 8.51 6.31 6.72
N TYR A 68 8.53 7.64 6.83
CA TYR A 68 7.37 8.49 6.61
C TYR A 68 7.51 9.24 5.30
N LEU A 69 6.59 8.98 4.37
CA LEU A 69 6.52 9.67 3.08
C LEU A 69 5.81 11.01 3.26
N VAL A 70 6.42 12.06 2.76
CA VAL A 70 5.88 13.44 2.88
C VAL A 70 5.74 14.04 1.49
N HIS A 71 4.58 14.64 1.25
CA HIS A 71 4.31 15.47 0.09
C HIS A 71 4.04 16.91 0.56
N PRO A 72 5.09 17.75 0.71
CA PRO A 72 4.98 19.09 1.32
C PRO A 72 3.94 20.01 0.71
N PRO A 73 3.62 19.98 -0.60
CA PRO A 73 2.56 20.82 -1.17
C PRO A 73 1.17 20.59 -0.56
N GLY A 74 0.97 19.48 0.15
CA GLY A 74 -0.27 19.19 0.87
C GLY A 74 -1.44 18.76 -0.02
N GLY A 75 -1.25 18.67 -1.35
CA GLY A 75 -2.27 18.19 -2.28
C GLY A 75 -1.76 18.06 -3.70
N VAL A 76 -2.54 17.36 -4.51
CA VAL A 76 -2.28 17.01 -5.91
C VAL A 76 -3.34 17.70 -6.76
N VAL A 77 -2.91 18.38 -7.81
CA VAL A 77 -3.80 19.10 -8.72
C VAL A 77 -3.77 18.49 -10.13
N GLY A 78 -4.67 18.93 -10.99
CA GLY A 78 -4.78 18.40 -12.34
C GLY A 78 -3.48 18.50 -13.15
N GLY A 79 -3.04 17.36 -13.68
CA GLY A 79 -1.79 17.20 -14.43
C GLY A 79 -0.58 16.79 -13.59
N ASP A 80 -0.69 16.72 -12.26
CA ASP A 80 0.38 16.23 -11.41
C ASP A 80 0.52 14.70 -11.51
N GLU A 81 1.76 14.24 -11.54
CA GLU A 81 2.12 12.83 -11.56
C GLU A 81 3.06 12.51 -10.39
N LEU A 82 2.61 11.65 -9.48
CA LEU A 82 3.39 11.16 -8.36
C LEU A 82 3.77 9.70 -8.60
N ARG A 83 5.06 9.39 -8.51
CA ARG A 83 5.56 8.03 -8.64
C ARG A 83 6.39 7.65 -7.42
N ILE A 84 6.08 6.51 -6.82
CA ILE A 84 6.77 5.93 -5.69
C ILE A 84 7.21 4.52 -6.05
N ASP A 85 8.52 4.28 -6.03
CA ASP A 85 9.13 2.96 -6.24
C ASP A 85 9.81 2.53 -4.93
N VAL A 86 9.43 1.37 -4.40
CA VAL A 86 9.99 0.79 -3.18
C VAL A 86 10.52 -0.60 -3.47
N GLN A 87 11.76 -0.84 -3.10
CA GLN A 87 12.41 -2.15 -3.14
C GLN A 87 12.85 -2.53 -1.73
N VAL A 88 12.40 -3.69 -1.25
CA VAL A 88 12.82 -4.28 0.03
C VAL A 88 13.55 -5.58 -0.27
N ASP A 89 14.85 -5.59 -0.03
CA ASP A 89 15.73 -6.72 -0.33
C ASP A 89 15.68 -7.78 0.78
N ALA A 90 16.21 -8.95 0.53
CA ALA A 90 16.18 -10.10 1.41
C ALA A 90 16.65 -9.78 2.84
N GLY A 91 15.91 -10.31 3.82
CA GLY A 91 16.16 -10.11 5.24
C GLY A 91 15.77 -8.73 5.79
N ALA A 92 15.39 -7.77 4.93
CA ALA A 92 14.94 -6.46 5.36
C ALA A 92 13.47 -6.46 5.82
N HIS A 93 13.16 -5.52 6.73
CA HIS A 93 11.80 -5.23 7.18
C HIS A 93 11.54 -3.73 7.13
N ALA A 94 10.73 -3.28 6.19
CA ALA A 94 10.35 -1.88 6.03
C ALA A 94 8.88 -1.66 6.40
N LEU A 95 8.60 -0.66 7.24
CA LEU A 95 7.26 -0.12 7.48
C LEU A 95 7.20 1.29 6.92
N ILE A 96 6.29 1.51 5.98
CA ILE A 96 6.14 2.77 5.27
C ILE A 96 4.74 3.32 5.50
N THR A 97 4.66 4.57 5.92
CA THR A 97 3.40 5.28 6.17
C THR A 97 3.51 6.75 5.76
N THR A 98 2.40 7.47 5.83
CA THR A 98 2.34 8.92 5.57
C THR A 98 1.88 9.66 6.84
N PRO A 99 2.35 10.90 7.09
CA PRO A 99 1.94 11.67 8.27
C PRO A 99 0.52 12.21 8.16
N ALA A 100 0.00 12.37 6.94
CA ALA A 100 -1.31 12.93 6.66
C ALA A 100 -1.90 12.33 5.39
N ALA A 101 -3.20 12.56 5.19
CA ALA A 101 -3.94 12.19 3.99
C ALA A 101 -3.38 12.90 2.75
N THR A 102 -3.34 12.18 1.62
CA THR A 102 -3.09 12.78 0.31
C THR A 102 -4.39 13.37 -0.22
N LYS A 103 -4.37 14.64 -0.62
CA LYS A 103 -5.54 15.37 -1.10
C LYS A 103 -5.47 15.54 -2.61
N PHE A 104 -6.49 15.09 -3.32
CA PHE A 104 -6.64 15.27 -4.76
C PHE A 104 -7.70 16.33 -5.01
N TYR A 105 -7.26 17.48 -5.51
CA TYR A 105 -8.12 18.61 -5.74
C TYR A 105 -8.84 18.54 -7.09
N ARG A 106 -9.84 19.40 -7.25
CA ARG A 106 -10.57 19.58 -8.51
C ARG A 106 -9.61 19.75 -9.68
N CYS A 107 -9.91 19.08 -10.78
CA CYS A 107 -9.18 19.17 -12.03
C CYS A 107 -10.05 19.83 -13.12
N GLU A 108 -9.41 20.55 -14.02
CA GLU A 108 -10.07 21.15 -15.19
C GLU A 108 -9.50 20.51 -16.46
N GLY A 109 -10.06 19.34 -16.84
CA GLY A 109 -9.73 18.65 -18.09
C GLY A 109 -8.36 17.96 -18.13
N ARG A 110 -7.63 17.88 -17.01
CA ARG A 110 -6.40 17.09 -16.85
C ARG A 110 -6.49 16.24 -15.59
N HIS A 111 -6.31 14.94 -15.72
CA HIS A 111 -6.29 14.08 -14.55
C HIS A 111 -4.92 14.14 -13.83
N SER A 112 -4.95 13.92 -12.54
CA SER A 112 -3.77 13.66 -11.72
C SER A 112 -3.55 12.17 -11.55
N SER A 113 -2.31 11.77 -11.31
CA SER A 113 -1.99 10.35 -11.10
C SER A 113 -1.03 10.14 -9.94
N GLN A 114 -1.23 9.00 -9.25
CA GLN A 114 -0.29 8.49 -8.26
C GLN A 114 -0.07 7.00 -8.50
N THR A 115 1.19 6.63 -8.76
CA THR A 115 1.58 5.23 -9.00
C THR A 115 2.57 4.79 -7.93
N GLN A 116 2.30 3.63 -7.33
CA GLN A 116 3.15 3.02 -6.32
C GLN A 116 3.55 1.61 -6.78
N GLU A 117 4.85 1.39 -6.95
CA GLU A 117 5.44 0.09 -7.27
C GLU A 117 6.21 -0.40 -6.05
N LEU A 118 5.70 -1.43 -5.39
CA LEU A 118 6.21 -1.95 -4.13
C LEU A 118 6.72 -3.37 -4.35
N ARG A 119 7.99 -3.62 -4.05
CA ARG A 119 8.62 -4.94 -4.25
C ARG A 119 9.24 -5.43 -2.96
N ALA A 120 8.90 -6.64 -2.56
CA ALA A 120 9.52 -7.38 -1.47
C ALA A 120 10.09 -8.69 -2.00
N ALA A 121 11.39 -8.90 -1.81
CA ALA A 121 12.12 -10.08 -2.28
C ALA A 121 12.83 -10.75 -1.09
N GLY A 122 12.26 -11.83 -0.52
CA GLY A 122 12.71 -12.47 0.71
C GLY A 122 12.63 -11.53 1.92
N ALA A 123 11.64 -10.65 1.95
CA ALA A 123 11.57 -9.49 2.83
C ALA A 123 10.20 -9.31 3.48
N MET A 124 10.13 -8.38 4.43
CA MET A 124 8.88 -7.97 5.07
C MET A 124 8.57 -6.53 4.68
N LEU A 125 7.39 -6.28 4.13
CA LEU A 125 6.93 -4.95 3.76
C LEU A 125 5.57 -4.66 4.38
N GLU A 126 5.50 -3.56 5.12
CA GLU A 126 4.27 -3.00 5.65
C GLU A 126 4.00 -1.66 4.96
N TRP A 127 2.89 -1.56 4.20
CA TRP A 127 2.45 -0.37 3.48
C TRP A 127 1.18 0.16 4.12
N LEU A 128 1.31 1.20 4.95
CA LEU A 128 0.27 1.66 5.87
C LEU A 128 0.02 3.16 5.71
N PRO A 129 -0.32 3.67 4.50
CA PRO A 129 -0.56 5.09 4.28
C PRO A 129 -1.82 5.57 4.99
N GLN A 130 -1.92 6.89 5.21
CA GLN A 130 -3.18 7.55 5.49
C GLN A 130 -4.09 7.49 4.24
N GLU A 131 -5.32 7.96 4.37
CA GLU A 131 -6.29 7.98 3.28
C GLU A 131 -5.93 8.92 2.12
N ASN A 132 -6.42 8.60 0.94
CA ASN A 132 -6.52 9.50 -0.20
C ASN A 132 -7.88 10.20 -0.19
N ILE A 133 -7.90 11.53 -0.11
CA ILE A 133 -9.13 12.33 -0.13
C ILE A 133 -9.35 12.86 -1.54
N PHE A 134 -10.45 12.48 -2.16
CA PHE A 134 -10.82 12.89 -3.51
C PHE A 134 -11.88 13.99 -3.43
N TYR A 135 -11.49 15.25 -3.64
CA TYR A 135 -12.42 16.38 -3.59
C TYR A 135 -13.38 16.35 -4.78
N ARG A 136 -14.50 17.03 -4.62
CA ARG A 136 -15.45 17.26 -5.70
C ARG A 136 -14.76 17.78 -6.96
N GLY A 137 -15.02 17.15 -8.10
CA GLY A 137 -14.42 17.51 -9.38
C GLY A 137 -12.99 17.02 -9.58
N ALA A 138 -12.45 16.17 -8.69
CA ALA A 138 -11.16 15.54 -8.90
C ALA A 138 -11.24 14.48 -10.01
N GLU A 139 -10.27 14.50 -10.91
CA GLU A 139 -10.06 13.46 -11.93
C GLU A 139 -8.75 12.74 -11.63
N VAL A 140 -8.84 11.53 -11.11
CA VAL A 140 -7.70 10.85 -10.49
C VAL A 140 -7.55 9.41 -10.96
N ARG A 141 -6.29 9.03 -11.18
CA ARG A 141 -5.89 7.63 -11.30
C ARG A 141 -4.85 7.30 -10.23
N THR A 142 -5.18 6.39 -9.32
CA THR A 142 -4.18 5.77 -8.44
C THR A 142 -3.95 4.32 -8.85
N ALA A 143 -2.71 3.85 -8.74
CA ALA A 143 -2.35 2.47 -8.99
C ALA A 143 -1.29 2.03 -8.00
N THR A 144 -1.62 1.08 -7.13
CA THR A 144 -0.69 0.42 -6.21
C THR A 144 -0.47 -1.01 -6.68
N ARG A 145 0.77 -1.32 -7.05
CA ARG A 145 1.19 -2.66 -7.42
C ARG A 145 2.20 -3.18 -6.43
N VAL A 146 1.87 -4.30 -5.83
CA VAL A 146 2.72 -4.99 -4.86
C VAL A 146 3.23 -6.27 -5.49
N HIS A 147 4.55 -6.48 -5.47
CA HIS A 147 5.20 -7.69 -5.93
C HIS A 147 5.86 -8.38 -4.75
N VAL A 148 5.49 -9.62 -4.50
CA VAL A 148 6.06 -10.45 -3.43
C VAL A 148 6.59 -11.76 -4.01
N ASP A 149 7.71 -12.22 -3.51
CA ASP A 149 8.15 -13.60 -3.77
C ASP A 149 7.60 -14.56 -2.70
N PRO A 150 7.78 -15.89 -2.85
CA PRO A 150 7.24 -16.88 -1.91
C PRO A 150 7.72 -16.72 -0.47
N ASP A 151 8.91 -16.15 -0.25
CA ASP A 151 9.54 -16.00 1.06
C ASP A 151 9.22 -14.64 1.70
N SER A 152 8.54 -13.77 0.96
CA SER A 152 8.17 -12.43 1.43
C SER A 152 6.88 -12.42 2.23
N ARG A 153 6.74 -11.39 3.08
CA ARG A 153 5.54 -11.13 3.87
C ARG A 153 5.10 -9.69 3.64
N PHE A 154 3.82 -9.53 3.46
CA PHE A 154 3.22 -8.22 3.20
C PHE A 154 1.96 -8.01 4.02
N ILE A 155 1.83 -6.83 4.60
CA ILE A 155 0.57 -6.26 5.08
C ILE A 155 0.49 -4.83 4.56
N GLY A 156 -0.63 -4.47 3.94
CA GLY A 156 -0.82 -3.11 3.49
C GLY A 156 -2.25 -2.81 3.13
N TRP A 157 -2.57 -1.53 3.01
CA TRP A 157 -3.91 -1.06 2.68
C TRP A 157 -3.93 0.17 1.79
N GLU A 158 -5.07 0.37 1.17
CA GLU A 158 -5.47 1.62 0.54
C GLU A 158 -6.83 2.06 1.10
N ILE A 159 -6.95 3.35 1.38
CA ILE A 159 -8.20 3.96 1.86
C ILE A 159 -8.51 5.17 0.98
N GLY A 160 -9.69 5.19 0.39
CA GLY A 160 -10.23 6.33 -0.37
C GLY A 160 -11.36 7.01 0.39
N CYS A 161 -11.34 8.34 0.43
CA CYS A 161 -12.40 9.18 0.96
C CYS A 161 -13.01 10.02 -0.17
N LEU A 162 -14.30 9.87 -0.40
CA LEU A 162 -15.05 10.51 -1.48
C LEU A 162 -15.63 11.86 -1.00
N GLY A 163 -14.97 12.95 -1.35
CA GLY A 163 -15.32 14.27 -0.85
C GLY A 163 -14.71 14.59 0.52
N LEU A 164 -15.36 15.45 1.27
CA LEU A 164 -15.00 15.83 2.63
C LEU A 164 -16.23 15.71 3.55
N PRO A 165 -16.59 14.46 3.94
CA PRO A 165 -17.84 14.19 4.67
C PRO A 165 -17.98 14.98 5.96
N ALA A 166 -16.87 15.27 6.66
CA ALA A 166 -16.87 16.10 7.87
C ALA A 166 -17.40 17.53 7.63
N ARG A 167 -17.35 18.02 6.38
CA ARG A 167 -17.91 19.31 5.95
C ARG A 167 -19.19 19.18 5.13
N ARG A 168 -19.71 17.94 4.99
CA ARG A 168 -20.86 17.62 4.14
C ARG A 168 -20.60 17.93 2.65
N GLU A 169 -19.36 17.87 2.23
CA GLU A 169 -18.95 18.00 0.83
C GLU A 169 -18.82 16.60 0.23
N HIS A 170 -19.66 16.27 -0.75
CA HIS A 170 -19.71 14.96 -1.39
C HIS A 170 -18.91 14.94 -2.71
N PHE A 171 -18.46 13.76 -3.10
CA PHE A 171 -17.88 13.54 -4.43
C PHE A 171 -18.99 13.34 -5.47
N ASP A 172 -19.69 14.40 -5.84
CA ASP A 172 -20.82 14.41 -6.79
C ASP A 172 -20.42 14.75 -8.23
N SER A 173 -19.15 15.07 -8.46
CA SER A 173 -18.55 15.27 -9.78
C SER A 173 -17.10 14.82 -9.78
N GLY A 174 -16.56 14.45 -10.96
CA GLY A 174 -15.20 13.96 -11.11
C GLY A 174 -15.14 12.51 -11.57
N VAL A 175 -13.92 11.99 -11.72
CA VAL A 175 -13.64 10.62 -12.19
C VAL A 175 -12.54 9.99 -11.36
N LEU A 176 -12.79 8.81 -10.80
CA LEU A 176 -11.82 8.03 -10.05
C LEU A 176 -11.54 6.70 -10.73
N ARG A 177 -10.25 6.36 -10.79
CA ARG A 177 -9.74 5.05 -11.18
C ARG A 177 -8.73 4.61 -10.14
N LEU A 178 -9.13 3.67 -9.28
CA LEU A 178 -8.31 3.16 -8.19
C LEU A 178 -7.99 1.70 -8.48
N ASP A 179 -6.72 1.39 -8.64
CA ASP A 179 -6.21 0.06 -8.93
C ASP A 179 -5.33 -0.39 -7.75
N LEU A 180 -5.63 -1.55 -7.16
CA LEU A 180 -4.80 -2.23 -6.17
C LEU A 180 -4.53 -3.65 -6.65
N GLU A 181 -3.26 -3.97 -6.85
CA GLU A 181 -2.83 -5.23 -7.43
C GLU A 181 -1.77 -5.89 -6.54
N LEU A 182 -1.89 -7.20 -6.33
CA LEU A 182 -0.87 -8.02 -5.69
C LEU A 182 -0.42 -9.12 -6.65
N TRP A 183 0.88 -9.16 -6.89
CA TRP A 183 1.54 -10.08 -7.81
C TRP A 183 2.51 -10.98 -7.05
N LYS A 184 2.55 -12.25 -7.40
CA LYS A 184 3.51 -13.21 -6.86
C LYS A 184 4.53 -13.58 -7.91
N SER A 185 5.81 -13.45 -7.55
CA SER A 185 6.92 -13.93 -8.36
C SER A 185 7.08 -15.45 -8.14
N LEU A 186 6.95 -16.21 -9.18
CA LEU A 186 7.21 -17.66 -9.16
C LEU A 186 8.64 -17.89 -9.61
N ARG A 187 9.38 -18.70 -8.85
CA ARG A 187 10.67 -19.23 -9.30
C ARG A 187 10.37 -20.52 -10.06
N ASP A 188 10.83 -20.62 -11.28
CA ASP A 188 10.73 -21.86 -12.08
C ASP A 188 11.67 -22.94 -11.50
N THR A 189 11.36 -23.43 -10.28
CA THR A 189 12.07 -24.59 -9.71
C THR A 189 11.54 -25.90 -10.29
N ASP A 190 10.34 -25.91 -10.85
CA ASP A 190 9.71 -27.12 -11.39
C ASP A 190 10.15 -27.47 -12.82
N ALA A 191 10.72 -26.50 -13.56
CA ALA A 191 11.23 -26.73 -14.92
C ALA A 191 12.64 -27.38 -14.97
N VAL A 192 13.37 -27.35 -13.85
CA VAL A 192 14.79 -27.81 -13.83
C VAL A 192 14.94 -29.34 -13.82
N GLN A 193 13.90 -30.12 -13.53
CA GLN A 193 14.02 -31.59 -13.46
C GLN A 193 13.98 -32.30 -14.80
N SER A 194 13.69 -31.64 -15.93
CA SER A 194 13.55 -32.31 -17.22
C SER A 194 14.47 -31.83 -18.35
N SER A 195 15.29 -30.81 -18.20
CA SER A 195 16.14 -30.34 -19.29
C SER A 195 17.62 -30.14 -18.90
N ARG A 196 18.51 -30.75 -19.70
CA ARG A 196 19.98 -30.62 -19.63
C ARG A 196 20.51 -29.30 -20.24
N VAL A 197 19.67 -28.29 -20.40
CA VAL A 197 20.04 -26.97 -20.98
C VAL A 197 19.97 -25.93 -19.84
N PRO A 198 20.96 -25.03 -19.69
CA PRO A 198 20.87 -23.95 -18.73
C PRO A 198 19.71 -23.04 -19.17
N VAL A 199 18.55 -23.19 -18.52
CA VAL A 199 17.41 -22.30 -18.72
C VAL A 199 17.69 -21.03 -17.92
N CYS A 200 17.71 -19.91 -18.60
CA CYS A 200 17.65 -18.60 -17.94
C CYS A 200 16.39 -18.60 -17.08
N LEU A 201 16.56 -18.52 -15.75
CA LEU A 201 15.44 -18.51 -14.78
C LEU A 201 14.62 -17.24 -15.00
N GLU A 202 13.66 -17.30 -15.89
CA GLU A 202 12.70 -16.20 -16.06
C GLU A 202 11.77 -16.17 -14.85
N THR A 203 11.84 -15.10 -14.09
CA THR A 203 10.90 -14.87 -12.99
C THR A 203 9.54 -14.53 -13.58
N ARG A 204 8.59 -15.46 -13.48
CA ARG A 204 7.22 -15.24 -13.91
C ARG A 204 6.42 -14.58 -12.80
N ASN A 205 5.85 -13.40 -13.06
CA ASN A 205 4.93 -12.72 -12.17
C ASN A 205 3.48 -13.11 -12.48
N VAL A 206 2.75 -13.58 -11.47
CA VAL A 206 1.34 -13.96 -11.59
C VAL A 206 0.50 -13.07 -10.70
N PRO A 207 -0.59 -12.45 -11.20
CA PRO A 207 -1.49 -11.70 -10.36
C PRO A 207 -2.27 -12.68 -9.45
N ILE A 208 -2.23 -12.46 -8.15
CA ILE A 208 -2.97 -13.22 -7.15
C ILE A 208 -4.12 -12.43 -6.54
N PHE A 209 -4.13 -11.11 -6.73
CA PHE A 209 -5.25 -10.25 -6.37
C PHE A 209 -5.29 -9.01 -7.28
N LEU A 210 -6.46 -8.69 -7.81
CA LEU A 210 -6.70 -7.51 -8.64
C LEU A 210 -7.99 -6.83 -8.16
N ASP A 211 -7.90 -5.60 -7.70
CA ASP A 211 -9.03 -4.76 -7.34
C ASP A 211 -9.05 -3.49 -8.20
N ARG A 212 -10.20 -3.15 -8.76
CA ARG A 212 -10.36 -2.01 -9.65
C ARG A 212 -11.67 -1.30 -9.38
N LEU A 213 -11.58 -0.13 -8.77
CA LEU A 213 -12.73 0.74 -8.57
C LEU A 213 -12.76 1.83 -9.63
N ARG A 214 -13.89 1.94 -10.31
CA ARG A 214 -14.17 2.99 -11.31
C ARG A 214 -15.43 3.71 -10.91
N LEU A 215 -15.30 5.00 -10.58
CA LEU A 215 -16.41 5.84 -10.15
C LEU A 215 -16.40 7.17 -10.90
N THR A 216 -17.60 7.66 -11.21
CA THR A 216 -17.84 9.07 -11.53
C THR A 216 -18.72 9.67 -10.41
N GLY A 217 -18.81 10.99 -10.33
CA GLY A 217 -19.71 11.65 -9.39
C GLY A 217 -21.16 11.17 -9.50
N GLU A 218 -21.60 10.83 -10.71
CA GLU A 218 -22.97 10.36 -11.02
C GLU A 218 -23.14 8.83 -10.97
N SER A 219 -22.08 8.07 -10.63
CA SER A 219 -22.13 6.61 -10.61
C SER A 219 -23.23 6.09 -9.67
N ARG A 220 -24.13 5.28 -10.18
CA ARG A 220 -25.15 4.58 -9.37
C ARG A 220 -24.54 3.70 -8.29
N ALA A 221 -23.33 3.20 -8.51
CA ALA A 221 -22.60 2.40 -7.54
C ALA A 221 -22.32 3.15 -6.22
N ARG A 222 -22.34 4.48 -6.18
CA ARG A 222 -22.15 5.24 -4.94
C ARG A 222 -23.28 4.99 -3.94
N GLY A 223 -24.53 5.05 -4.36
CA GLY A 223 -25.70 4.86 -3.50
C GLY A 223 -26.22 3.43 -3.42
N ALA A 224 -25.89 2.59 -4.39
CA ALA A 224 -26.45 1.24 -4.51
C ALA A 224 -25.86 0.29 -3.45
N VAL A 225 -26.69 -0.62 -2.92
CA VAL A 225 -26.28 -1.63 -1.92
C VAL A 225 -25.17 -2.56 -2.46
N TRP A 226 -25.21 -2.86 -3.76
CA TRP A 226 -24.17 -3.65 -4.41
C TRP A 226 -22.87 -2.87 -4.70
N GLY A 227 -22.83 -1.57 -4.45
CA GLY A 227 -21.68 -0.70 -4.61
C GLY A 227 -21.16 -0.19 -3.26
N LEU A 228 -21.18 1.13 -3.08
CA LEU A 228 -20.69 1.76 -1.84
C LEU A 228 -21.80 1.98 -0.79
N ALA A 229 -23.05 1.63 -1.09
CA ALA A 229 -24.19 1.76 -0.17
C ALA A 229 -24.34 3.15 0.48
N GLY A 230 -23.96 4.20 -0.24
CA GLY A 230 -23.99 5.59 0.26
C GLY A 230 -22.84 5.94 1.21
N GLN A 231 -21.87 5.04 1.40
CA GLN A 231 -20.70 5.32 2.23
C GLN A 231 -19.68 6.16 1.45
N GLU A 232 -19.04 7.11 2.13
CA GLU A 232 -18.07 8.02 1.51
C GLU A 232 -16.61 7.57 1.67
N ALA A 233 -16.36 6.53 2.46
CA ALA A 233 -15.04 5.93 2.59
C ALA A 233 -15.06 4.47 2.17
N VAL A 234 -14.03 4.06 1.44
CA VAL A 234 -13.79 2.69 0.98
C VAL A 234 -12.36 2.31 1.25
N GLY A 235 -12.14 1.11 1.77
CA GLY A 235 -10.79 0.61 2.00
C GLY A 235 -10.65 -0.87 1.70
N THR A 236 -9.44 -1.26 1.30
CA THR A 236 -9.01 -2.65 1.13
C THR A 236 -7.67 -2.85 1.82
N LEU A 237 -7.63 -3.80 2.77
CA LEU A 237 -6.40 -4.27 3.42
C LEU A 237 -6.08 -5.66 2.90
N LEU A 238 -4.81 -5.87 2.54
CA LEU A 238 -4.24 -7.14 2.09
C LEU A 238 -3.19 -7.62 3.08
N ALA A 239 -3.16 -8.93 3.34
CA ALA A 239 -2.08 -9.59 4.08
C ALA A 239 -1.70 -10.91 3.41
N THR A 240 -0.41 -11.17 3.23
CA THR A 240 0.11 -12.41 2.65
C THR A 240 1.49 -12.76 3.21
N PRO A 241 1.81 -14.04 3.42
CA PRO A 241 0.94 -15.21 3.32
C PRO A 241 -0.10 -15.22 4.43
N ALA A 242 -1.32 -15.67 4.13
CA ALA A 242 -2.39 -15.74 5.09
C ALA A 242 -3.04 -17.12 5.17
N THR A 243 -3.61 -17.43 6.32
CA THR A 243 -4.27 -18.69 6.64
C THR A 243 -5.74 -18.49 7.02
N ARG A 244 -6.50 -19.57 7.08
CA ARG A 244 -7.90 -19.54 7.51
C ARG A 244 -8.04 -19.02 8.95
N ALA A 245 -7.14 -19.38 9.85
CA ALA A 245 -7.19 -18.94 11.25
C ALA A 245 -7.08 -17.41 11.38
N GLN A 246 -6.25 -16.76 10.54
CA GLN A 246 -6.15 -15.31 10.51
C GLN A 246 -7.45 -14.67 9.97
N VAL A 247 -8.06 -15.26 8.96
CA VAL A 247 -9.36 -14.79 8.45
C VAL A 247 -10.43 -14.91 9.53
N ASP A 248 -10.49 -16.03 10.25
CA ASP A 248 -11.49 -16.24 11.31
C ASP A 248 -11.27 -15.25 12.48
N SER A 249 -10.02 -14.97 12.84
CA SER A 249 -9.67 -13.92 13.82
C SER A 249 -10.14 -12.51 13.38
N ILE A 250 -10.03 -12.18 12.08
CA ILE A 250 -10.55 -10.90 11.58
C ILE A 250 -12.08 -10.90 11.48
N ARG A 251 -12.73 -12.03 11.20
CA ARG A 251 -14.21 -12.15 11.27
C ARG A 251 -14.75 -11.83 12.65
N GLU A 252 -14.09 -12.30 13.70
CA GLU A 252 -14.42 -11.93 15.07
C GLU A 252 -14.30 -10.43 15.30
N LEU A 253 -13.22 -9.80 14.80
CA LEU A 253 -12.99 -8.37 14.94
C LEU A 253 -14.08 -7.52 14.27
N ILE A 254 -14.56 -7.94 13.10
CA ILE A 254 -15.58 -7.20 12.33
C ILE A 254 -17.03 -7.62 12.69
N THR A 255 -17.22 -8.41 13.73
CA THR A 255 -18.57 -8.77 14.18
C THR A 255 -19.33 -7.52 14.58
N GLY A 256 -20.49 -7.31 13.94
CA GLY A 256 -21.30 -6.09 14.15
C GLY A 256 -20.95 -4.93 13.22
N GLU A 257 -19.94 -5.05 12.36
CA GLU A 257 -19.59 -4.05 11.34
C GLU A 257 -20.31 -4.38 10.01
N PRO A 258 -21.45 -3.75 9.69
CA PRO A 258 -22.32 -4.16 8.58
C PRO A 258 -21.70 -3.96 7.20
N PHE A 259 -20.69 -3.12 7.11
CA PHE A 259 -20.02 -2.78 5.85
C PHE A 259 -18.56 -3.26 5.81
N ALA A 260 -18.22 -4.28 6.61
CA ALA A 260 -16.91 -4.92 6.57
C ALA A 260 -17.04 -6.40 6.21
N ALA A 261 -16.12 -6.90 5.39
CA ALA A 261 -16.04 -8.29 4.99
C ALA A 261 -14.59 -8.74 4.81
N VAL A 262 -14.31 -9.99 5.23
CA VAL A 262 -12.99 -10.59 5.06
C VAL A 262 -13.07 -11.92 4.33
N SER A 263 -12.13 -12.17 3.43
CA SER A 263 -12.01 -13.41 2.66
C SER A 263 -10.56 -13.86 2.55
N LEU A 264 -10.37 -15.12 2.17
CA LEU A 264 -9.08 -15.70 1.82
C LEU A 264 -9.10 -16.05 0.32
N VAL A 265 -8.19 -15.49 -0.46
CA VAL A 265 -8.06 -15.71 -1.90
C VAL A 265 -6.59 -16.02 -2.19
N ASP A 266 -6.28 -17.23 -2.66
CA ASP A 266 -4.92 -17.66 -3.03
C ASP A 266 -3.83 -17.36 -1.99
N GLY A 267 -4.16 -17.56 -0.69
CA GLY A 267 -3.24 -17.27 0.42
C GLY A 267 -3.11 -15.77 0.75
N VAL A 268 -4.00 -14.94 0.20
CA VAL A 268 -4.13 -13.52 0.54
C VAL A 268 -5.38 -13.31 1.39
N LEU A 269 -5.22 -12.75 2.57
CA LEU A 269 -6.33 -12.21 3.33
C LEU A 269 -6.72 -10.85 2.74
N VAL A 270 -7.99 -10.72 2.40
CA VAL A 270 -8.58 -9.49 1.85
C VAL A 270 -9.65 -9.00 2.82
N LEU A 271 -9.40 -7.90 3.52
CA LEU A 271 -10.40 -7.21 4.34
C LEU A 271 -10.86 -5.96 3.60
N ARG A 272 -12.14 -5.85 3.32
CA ARG A 272 -12.78 -4.67 2.73
C ARG A 272 -13.70 -4.00 3.73
N ALA A 273 -13.70 -2.68 3.73
CA ALA A 273 -14.58 -1.90 4.59
C ALA A 273 -15.11 -0.65 3.88
N LEU A 274 -16.35 -0.32 4.20
CA LEU A 274 -16.99 0.95 3.84
C LEU A 274 -17.41 1.66 5.12
N ALA A 275 -17.36 2.99 5.13
CA ALA A 275 -17.81 3.78 6.28
C ALA A 275 -18.23 5.20 5.84
N PRO A 276 -18.96 5.94 6.68
CA PRO A 276 -19.28 7.34 6.41
C PRO A 276 -18.04 8.24 6.36
N GLN A 277 -16.96 7.86 7.05
CA GLN A 277 -15.72 8.64 7.15
C GLN A 277 -14.49 7.72 7.11
N ALA A 278 -13.41 8.21 6.51
CA ALA A 278 -12.16 7.45 6.36
C ALA A 278 -11.53 7.04 7.70
N GLU A 279 -11.72 7.85 8.74
CA GLU A 279 -11.21 7.55 10.08
C GLU A 279 -11.75 6.21 10.63
N ALA A 280 -13.02 5.87 10.37
CA ALA A 280 -13.60 4.61 10.81
C ALA A 280 -12.95 3.42 10.10
N VAL A 281 -12.75 3.50 8.78
CA VAL A 281 -12.02 2.47 8.01
C VAL A 281 -10.58 2.34 8.53
N ARG A 282 -9.90 3.45 8.76
CA ARG A 282 -8.53 3.46 9.26
C ARG A 282 -8.40 2.84 10.66
N LYS A 283 -9.31 3.16 11.58
CA LYS A 283 -9.35 2.54 12.92
C LYS A 283 -9.52 1.03 12.83
N LEU A 284 -10.43 0.57 11.98
CA LEU A 284 -10.64 -0.86 11.74
C LEU A 284 -9.39 -1.53 11.17
N PHE A 285 -8.73 -0.90 10.19
CA PHE A 285 -7.52 -1.45 9.57
C PHE A 285 -6.32 -1.46 10.52
N ILE A 286 -6.18 -0.48 11.39
CA ILE A 286 -5.18 -0.48 12.46
C ILE A 286 -5.44 -1.65 13.42
N ALA A 287 -6.68 -1.86 13.86
CA ALA A 287 -7.02 -2.97 14.74
C ALA A 287 -6.80 -4.34 14.05
N ALA A 288 -7.13 -4.45 12.76
CA ALA A 288 -6.86 -5.65 11.97
C ALA A 288 -5.35 -5.89 11.82
N TRP A 289 -4.57 -4.86 11.51
CA TRP A 289 -3.11 -4.93 11.42
C TRP A 289 -2.49 -5.37 12.74
N GLN A 290 -2.93 -4.82 13.88
CA GLN A 290 -2.46 -5.24 15.21
C GLN A 290 -2.70 -6.73 15.48
N ARG A 291 -3.83 -7.30 15.01
CA ARG A 291 -4.11 -8.73 15.11
C ARG A 291 -3.30 -9.59 14.14
N LEU A 292 -3.07 -9.11 12.93
CA LEU A 292 -2.40 -9.86 11.88
C LEU A 292 -0.87 -9.82 12.01
N ARG A 293 -0.33 -8.72 12.48
CA ARG A 293 1.12 -8.49 12.51
C ARG A 293 1.91 -9.59 13.24
N PRO A 294 1.51 -10.06 14.42
CA PRO A 294 2.22 -11.14 15.11
C PRO A 294 2.28 -12.44 14.30
N THR A 295 1.22 -12.76 13.59
CA THR A 295 1.11 -14.05 12.86
C THR A 295 1.59 -13.98 11.41
N VAL A 296 1.48 -12.83 10.74
CA VAL A 296 1.96 -12.63 9.36
C VAL A 296 3.42 -12.19 9.34
N ILE A 297 3.76 -11.16 10.13
CA ILE A 297 5.10 -10.58 10.15
C ILE A 297 6.00 -11.25 11.21
N GLY A 298 5.40 -11.80 12.29
CA GLY A 298 6.14 -12.42 13.39
C GLY A 298 6.66 -11.41 14.43
N ARG A 299 5.98 -10.26 14.55
CA ARG A 299 6.31 -9.19 15.52
C ARG A 299 5.05 -8.56 16.08
N GLU A 300 5.10 -8.18 17.36
CA GLU A 300 4.04 -7.37 17.96
C GLU A 300 3.90 -6.01 17.27
N ALA A 301 2.69 -5.45 17.31
CA ALA A 301 2.40 -4.18 16.65
C ALA A 301 2.90 -3.00 17.49
N VAL A 302 3.75 -2.17 16.90
CA VAL A 302 4.20 -0.90 17.46
C VAL A 302 3.67 0.23 16.58
N LEU A 303 2.72 1.00 17.10
CA LEU A 303 2.10 2.10 16.35
C LEU A 303 3.13 3.14 15.92
N PRO A 304 3.16 3.51 14.64
CA PRO A 304 3.99 4.63 14.18
C PRO A 304 3.66 5.91 14.95
N ARG A 305 4.69 6.54 15.51
CA ARG A 305 4.51 7.75 16.34
C ARG A 305 3.77 8.86 15.63
N ILE A 306 3.94 8.95 14.31
CA ILE A 306 3.34 9.97 13.47
C ILE A 306 1.81 9.89 13.41
N TRP A 307 1.20 8.75 13.77
CA TRP A 307 -0.27 8.63 13.77
C TRP A 307 -0.94 9.31 14.96
N ASN A 308 -0.16 9.69 15.97
CA ASN A 308 -0.61 10.34 17.20
C ASN A 308 -0.29 11.85 17.25
N THR A 309 0.09 12.46 16.12
CA THR A 309 0.50 13.86 16.02
C THR A 309 -0.53 14.71 15.28
#